data_507075046e133d9f8e3d14b96d811db7
#
_entry.id   507075046e133d9f8e3d14b96d811db7
#
_cell.length_a   1.000
_cell.length_b   1.000
_cell.length_c   1.000
_cell.angle_alpha   90.00
_cell.angle_beta   90.00
_cell.angle_gamma   90.00
#
_symmetry.space_group_name_H-M   'P 1'
#
loop_
_entity.id
_entity.type
_entity.pdbx_description
1 polymer ?
#
loop_
_entity_poly.entity_id
_entity_poly.type
_entity_poly.pdbx_seq_one_letter_code
_entity_poly.pdbx_strand_id
1 'polypeptide(L)'
;MKVGMIGLGRMGEGMSRRLIKAGHEVHGYRNNVKKAEEQYEKGYISGYTTSVESLVQVVHSGTSIYGEKSGETVYKPGVFMMVVPAENVEDTINELLRFCREGDIIIDHGNSNFKDSRYRAERLSHLGIQYIDCGTSGGVYGLERGYCLMVGGGDTAVATCAPIFNALSPGIAAAGRTQPDDFVRQSELGWLHCGGPGAGHFVKMVHNGVEYGIMQAYAEGFNILHEANAGSKYVKSGDAEVAPMDCPADYQYDINVAEVAELWRRGSVVGSGLLARSAIVLRRDRELSDFDGGVSDSGEGRWTVHAAVDLGVPAPVLSTALYERFNSRRLGAFAAKVLNGMRYMFGGHDVR
;
A
#
# COMPACT_ATOMS: atom_id res chain seq x y z
N MET A 1 -19.54 -8.51 -14.30
CA MET A 1 -19.88 -7.07 -14.40
C MET A 1 -19.01 -6.45 -15.47
N LYS A 2 -19.45 -5.36 -16.10
CA LYS A 2 -18.63 -4.54 -16.97
C LYS A 2 -18.02 -3.41 -16.15
N VAL A 3 -16.70 -3.20 -16.25
CA VAL A 3 -15.93 -2.29 -15.41
C VAL A 3 -15.01 -1.44 -16.27
N GLY A 4 -14.96 -0.15 -16.00
CA GLY A 4 -13.95 0.77 -16.54
C GLY A 4 -12.72 0.81 -15.64
N MET A 5 -11.54 0.54 -16.18
CA MET A 5 -10.28 0.58 -15.45
C MET A 5 -9.43 1.76 -15.91
N ILE A 6 -9.15 2.70 -15.02
CA ILE A 6 -8.27 3.85 -15.29
C ILE A 6 -6.95 3.64 -14.57
N GLY A 7 -5.86 3.63 -15.34
CA GLY A 7 -4.53 3.35 -14.78
C GLY A 7 -4.15 1.87 -14.92
N LEU A 8 -3.69 1.49 -16.09
CA LEU A 8 -3.22 0.13 -16.43
C LEU A 8 -1.70 -0.03 -16.18
N GLY A 9 -1.22 0.47 -15.05
CA GLY A 9 0.13 0.17 -14.54
C GLY A 9 0.23 -1.26 -13.99
N ARG A 10 1.33 -1.59 -13.32
CA ARG A 10 1.55 -2.95 -12.77
C ARG A 10 0.40 -3.47 -11.91
N MET A 11 -0.17 -2.63 -11.05
CA MET A 11 -1.31 -3.03 -10.20
C MET A 11 -2.61 -3.11 -11.00
N GLY A 12 -2.94 -2.08 -11.80
CA GLY A 12 -4.16 -2.07 -12.59
C GLY A 12 -4.22 -3.21 -13.61
N GLU A 13 -3.10 -3.57 -14.25
CA GLU A 13 -3.00 -4.78 -15.06
C GLU A 13 -3.30 -6.04 -14.27
N GLY A 14 -2.65 -6.20 -13.10
CA GLY A 14 -2.87 -7.37 -12.25
C GLY A 14 -4.32 -7.50 -11.79
N MET A 15 -4.96 -6.38 -11.41
CA MET A 15 -6.39 -6.36 -11.06
C MET A 15 -7.27 -6.71 -12.25
N SER A 16 -7.02 -6.14 -13.43
CA SER A 16 -7.78 -6.43 -14.64
C SER A 16 -7.75 -7.93 -15.00
N ARG A 17 -6.57 -8.55 -14.93
CA ARG A 17 -6.40 -9.99 -15.20
C ARG A 17 -7.17 -10.87 -14.22
N ARG A 18 -7.20 -10.50 -12.94
CA ARG A 18 -8.00 -11.24 -11.94
C ARG A 18 -9.49 -11.09 -12.20
N LEU A 19 -9.95 -9.88 -12.53
CA LEU A 19 -11.35 -9.61 -12.86
C LEU A 19 -11.80 -10.41 -14.09
N ILE A 20 -11.01 -10.44 -15.16
CA ILE A 20 -11.29 -11.24 -16.36
C ILE A 20 -11.36 -12.73 -16.02
N LYS A 21 -10.40 -13.24 -15.24
CA LYS A 21 -10.40 -14.64 -14.79
C LYS A 21 -11.66 -15.01 -14.00
N ALA A 22 -12.25 -14.04 -13.30
CA ALA A 22 -13.50 -14.21 -12.57
C ALA A 22 -14.78 -13.95 -13.42
N GLY A 23 -14.64 -13.74 -14.72
CA GLY A 23 -15.76 -13.54 -15.65
C GLY A 23 -16.30 -12.11 -15.71
N HIS A 24 -15.53 -11.12 -15.26
CA HIS A 24 -15.87 -9.72 -15.46
C HIS A 24 -15.36 -9.23 -16.82
N GLU A 25 -16.04 -8.25 -17.39
CA GLU A 25 -15.63 -7.54 -18.60
C GLU A 25 -14.90 -6.24 -18.18
N VAL A 26 -13.64 -6.08 -18.57
CA VAL A 26 -12.80 -4.95 -18.16
C VAL A 26 -12.39 -4.14 -19.37
N HIS A 27 -12.82 -2.90 -19.43
CA HIS A 27 -12.37 -1.93 -20.43
C HIS A 27 -11.38 -0.97 -19.80
N GLY A 28 -10.22 -0.82 -20.45
CA GLY A 28 -9.11 -0.07 -19.90
C GLY A 28 -8.85 1.27 -20.58
N TYR A 29 -8.46 2.26 -19.79
CA TYR A 29 -7.92 3.53 -20.29
C TYR A 29 -6.58 3.86 -19.64
N ARG A 30 -5.66 4.30 -20.46
CA ARG A 30 -4.37 4.89 -20.03
C ARG A 30 -3.85 5.84 -21.11
N ASN A 31 -3.04 6.84 -20.70
CA ASN A 31 -2.49 7.84 -21.60
C ASN A 31 -1.62 7.24 -22.73
N ASN A 32 -0.95 6.13 -22.48
CA ASN A 32 -0.19 5.42 -23.51
C ASN A 32 -1.05 4.34 -24.16
N VAL A 33 -1.71 4.71 -25.25
CA VAL A 33 -2.65 3.85 -25.99
C VAL A 33 -1.99 2.56 -26.51
N LYS A 34 -0.75 2.63 -27.02
CA LYS A 34 -0.02 1.44 -27.51
C LYS A 34 0.13 0.37 -26.41
N LYS A 35 0.41 0.79 -25.19
CA LYS A 35 0.49 -0.16 -24.08
C LYS A 35 -0.88 -0.70 -23.65
N ALA A 36 -1.97 0.02 -23.85
CA ALA A 36 -3.32 -0.51 -23.65
C ALA A 36 -3.67 -1.55 -24.72
N GLU A 37 -3.32 -1.30 -25.96
CA GLU A 37 -3.47 -2.23 -27.08
C GLU A 37 -2.69 -3.55 -26.83
N GLU A 38 -1.41 -3.46 -26.45
CA GLU A 38 -0.62 -4.64 -26.07
C GLU A 38 -1.25 -5.48 -24.94
N GLN A 39 -1.89 -4.82 -23.96
CA GLN A 39 -2.59 -5.51 -22.88
C GLN A 39 -3.89 -6.17 -23.37
N TYR A 40 -4.58 -5.55 -24.32
CA TYR A 40 -5.74 -6.14 -24.96
C TYR A 40 -5.37 -7.37 -25.80
N GLU A 41 -4.33 -7.28 -26.63
CA GLU A 41 -3.83 -8.41 -27.44
C GLU A 41 -3.40 -9.60 -26.60
N LYS A 42 -2.87 -9.34 -25.36
CA LYS A 42 -2.52 -10.38 -24.40
C LYS A 42 -3.72 -10.94 -23.62
N GLY A 43 -4.92 -10.41 -23.84
CA GLY A 43 -6.13 -10.80 -23.11
C GLY A 43 -6.14 -10.35 -21.63
N TYR A 44 -5.38 -9.31 -21.28
CA TYR A 44 -5.32 -8.77 -19.92
C TYR A 44 -6.45 -7.78 -19.62
N ILE A 45 -7.09 -7.27 -20.67
CA ILE A 45 -8.31 -6.46 -20.64
C ILE A 45 -9.24 -6.92 -21.77
N SER A 46 -10.55 -6.69 -21.62
CA SER A 46 -11.56 -7.07 -22.62
C SER A 46 -11.64 -6.09 -23.78
N GLY A 47 -11.15 -4.87 -23.58
CA GLY A 47 -11.07 -3.81 -24.58
C GLY A 47 -10.31 -2.61 -24.03
N TYR A 48 -9.90 -1.70 -24.89
CA TYR A 48 -9.28 -0.45 -24.49
C TYR A 48 -9.95 0.74 -25.18
N THR A 49 -9.76 1.92 -24.59
CA THR A 49 -10.29 3.17 -25.09
C THR A 49 -9.21 4.24 -25.14
N THR A 50 -9.42 5.25 -25.96
CA THR A 50 -8.45 6.34 -26.20
C THR A 50 -8.76 7.60 -25.39
N SER A 51 -9.91 7.63 -24.69
CA SER A 51 -10.35 8.73 -23.84
C SER A 51 -11.21 8.22 -22.68
N VAL A 52 -11.33 9.03 -21.63
CA VAL A 52 -12.26 8.77 -20.51
C VAL A 52 -13.71 8.80 -21.00
N GLU A 53 -14.04 9.69 -21.94
CA GLU A 53 -15.38 9.74 -22.55
C GLU A 53 -15.75 8.41 -23.19
N SER A 54 -14.90 7.87 -24.05
CA SER A 54 -15.16 6.58 -24.72
C SER A 54 -15.20 5.41 -23.73
N LEU A 55 -14.42 5.48 -22.64
CA LEU A 55 -14.49 4.50 -21.55
C LEU A 55 -15.87 4.51 -20.88
N VAL A 56 -16.37 5.69 -20.52
CA VAL A 56 -17.69 5.84 -19.88
C VAL A 56 -18.80 5.34 -20.83
N GLN A 57 -18.76 5.71 -22.11
CA GLN A 57 -19.72 5.24 -23.12
C GLN A 57 -19.74 3.71 -23.23
N VAL A 58 -18.58 3.07 -23.25
CA VAL A 58 -18.47 1.60 -23.33
C VAL A 58 -19.03 0.95 -22.06
N VAL A 59 -18.69 1.46 -20.90
CA VAL A 59 -19.18 0.92 -19.60
C VAL A 59 -20.70 1.03 -19.53
N HIS A 60 -21.27 2.13 -19.99
CA HIS A 60 -22.73 2.34 -20.03
C HIS A 60 -23.45 1.55 -21.12
N SER A 61 -22.76 1.04 -22.14
CA SER A 61 -23.39 0.29 -23.22
C SER A 61 -23.99 -1.03 -22.70
N GLY A 62 -25.26 -1.29 -23.01
CA GLY A 62 -25.95 -2.51 -22.61
C GLY A 62 -26.35 -2.56 -21.14
N THR A 63 -26.31 -1.43 -20.41
CA THR A 63 -26.70 -1.36 -18.99
C THR A 63 -28.16 -0.96 -18.79
N SER A 64 -28.89 -0.61 -19.84
CA SER A 64 -30.33 -0.31 -19.74
C SER A 64 -31.15 -1.59 -19.64
N ILE A 65 -32.04 -1.64 -18.64
CA ILE A 65 -33.04 -2.69 -18.49
C ILE A 65 -34.40 -2.02 -18.65
N TYR A 66 -35.17 -2.45 -19.63
CA TYR A 66 -36.56 -2.02 -19.76
C TYR A 66 -37.43 -2.79 -18.75
N GLY A 67 -38.01 -2.09 -17.81
CA GLY A 67 -38.94 -2.69 -16.83
C GLY A 67 -40.29 -2.92 -17.45
N GLU A 68 -40.59 -4.17 -17.87
CA GLU A 68 -41.90 -4.53 -18.47
C GLU A 68 -43.13 -4.15 -17.60
N LYS A 69 -42.95 -4.00 -16.28
CA LYS A 69 -44.03 -3.64 -15.34
C LYS A 69 -44.13 -2.15 -15.05
N SER A 70 -43.05 -1.38 -15.17
CA SER A 70 -43.06 0.06 -14.86
C SER A 70 -43.07 0.95 -16.10
N GLY A 71 -42.73 0.41 -17.28
CA GLY A 71 -42.55 1.19 -18.50
C GLY A 71 -41.32 2.13 -18.48
N GLU A 72 -40.50 2.03 -17.44
CA GLU A 72 -39.35 2.87 -17.24
C GLU A 72 -38.04 2.15 -17.62
N THR A 73 -37.12 2.87 -18.20
CA THR A 73 -35.76 2.36 -18.45
C THR A 73 -34.94 2.53 -17.19
N VAL A 74 -34.61 1.42 -16.51
CA VAL A 74 -33.71 1.42 -15.36
C VAL A 74 -32.28 1.21 -15.86
N TYR A 75 -31.38 2.10 -15.47
CA TYR A 75 -29.97 2.00 -15.80
C TYR A 75 -29.19 1.33 -14.65
N LYS A 76 -28.39 0.33 -14.97
CA LYS A 76 -27.39 -0.16 -14.01
C LYS A 76 -26.27 0.85 -13.86
N PRO A 77 -25.74 1.06 -12.64
CA PRO A 77 -24.60 1.93 -12.43
C PRO A 77 -23.39 1.50 -13.26
N GLY A 78 -22.71 2.45 -13.87
CA GLY A 78 -21.36 2.26 -14.36
C GLY A 78 -20.39 2.15 -13.18
N VAL A 79 -19.40 1.26 -13.28
CA VAL A 79 -18.37 1.10 -12.22
C VAL A 79 -17.02 1.45 -12.81
N PHE A 80 -16.36 2.43 -12.21
CA PHE A 80 -15.06 2.96 -12.66
C PHE A 80 -14.03 2.78 -11.56
N MET A 81 -13.01 1.98 -11.82
CA MET A 81 -11.89 1.74 -10.91
C MET A 81 -10.70 2.61 -11.31
N MET A 82 -10.19 3.38 -10.36
CA MET A 82 -9.00 4.21 -10.54
C MET A 82 -7.81 3.59 -9.81
N VAL A 83 -6.76 3.27 -10.56
CA VAL A 83 -5.48 2.76 -10.05
C VAL A 83 -4.37 3.70 -10.50
N VAL A 84 -4.49 4.95 -10.05
CA VAL A 84 -3.59 6.06 -10.40
C VAL A 84 -2.83 6.56 -9.17
N PRO A 85 -1.69 7.27 -9.33
CA PRO A 85 -1.03 7.94 -8.22
C PRO A 85 -1.97 8.90 -7.48
N ALA A 86 -1.76 9.08 -6.17
CA ALA A 86 -2.66 9.89 -5.32
C ALA A 86 -2.80 11.34 -5.81
N GLU A 87 -1.73 11.92 -6.35
CA GLU A 87 -1.71 13.26 -6.94
C GLU A 87 -2.61 13.40 -8.19
N ASN A 88 -2.91 12.31 -8.88
CA ASN A 88 -3.72 12.34 -10.11
C ASN A 88 -5.19 11.96 -9.88
N VAL A 89 -5.56 11.57 -8.66
CA VAL A 89 -6.93 11.11 -8.35
C VAL A 89 -7.96 12.21 -8.59
N GLU A 90 -7.67 13.43 -8.15
CA GLU A 90 -8.61 14.55 -8.28
C GLU A 90 -8.89 14.93 -9.74
N ASP A 91 -7.83 15.02 -10.55
CA ASP A 91 -7.95 15.31 -11.98
C ASP A 91 -8.71 14.19 -12.71
N THR A 92 -8.45 12.93 -12.35
CA THR A 92 -9.15 11.78 -12.92
C THR A 92 -10.64 11.79 -12.58
N ILE A 93 -11.00 12.13 -11.34
CA ILE A 93 -12.40 12.29 -10.94
C ILE A 93 -13.06 13.41 -11.74
N ASN A 94 -12.42 14.58 -11.82
CA ASN A 94 -12.96 15.72 -12.54
C ASN A 94 -13.17 15.43 -14.04
N GLU A 95 -12.30 14.61 -14.65
CA GLU A 95 -12.48 14.17 -16.03
C GLU A 95 -13.66 13.18 -16.16
N LEU A 96 -13.79 12.20 -15.24
CA LEU A 96 -14.92 11.26 -15.19
C LEU A 96 -16.26 11.97 -15.04
N LEU A 97 -16.33 12.97 -14.16
CA LEU A 97 -17.57 13.71 -13.86
C LEU A 97 -18.21 14.39 -15.06
N ARG A 98 -17.44 14.66 -16.12
CA ARG A 98 -17.97 15.25 -17.35
C ARG A 98 -18.90 14.31 -18.11
N PHE A 99 -18.82 13.01 -17.86
CA PHE A 99 -19.48 11.97 -18.63
C PHE A 99 -20.26 10.97 -17.75
N CYS A 100 -19.98 10.91 -16.44
CA CYS A 100 -20.70 10.09 -15.48
C CYS A 100 -22.14 10.58 -15.30
N ARG A 101 -23.00 9.68 -14.89
CA ARG A 101 -24.42 9.95 -14.57
C ARG A 101 -24.76 9.54 -13.14
N GLU A 102 -25.88 10.02 -12.66
CA GLU A 102 -26.43 9.63 -11.37
C GLU A 102 -26.47 8.11 -11.20
N GLY A 103 -26.06 7.64 -10.04
CA GLY A 103 -25.96 6.21 -9.70
C GLY A 103 -24.61 5.58 -10.02
N ASP A 104 -23.75 6.17 -10.84
CA ASP A 104 -22.42 5.64 -11.14
C ASP A 104 -21.55 5.52 -9.89
N ILE A 105 -20.64 4.55 -9.91
CA ILE A 105 -19.74 4.23 -8.79
C ILE A 105 -18.29 4.43 -9.22
N ILE A 106 -17.58 5.26 -8.48
CA ILE A 106 -16.13 5.46 -8.64
C ILE A 106 -15.42 4.80 -7.48
N ILE A 107 -14.46 3.90 -7.77
CA ILE A 107 -13.63 3.20 -6.78
C ILE A 107 -12.19 3.71 -6.88
N ASP A 108 -11.71 4.35 -5.81
CA ASP A 108 -10.33 4.81 -5.70
C ASP A 108 -9.45 3.75 -5.02
N HIS A 109 -8.56 3.13 -5.79
CA HIS A 109 -7.55 2.18 -5.31
C HIS A 109 -6.18 2.82 -5.07
N GLY A 110 -6.09 4.15 -5.09
CA GLY A 110 -4.86 4.89 -4.80
C GLY A 110 -4.49 4.84 -3.31
N ASN A 111 -3.27 5.29 -3.00
CA ASN A 111 -2.89 5.57 -1.62
C ASN A 111 -3.30 7.00 -1.24
N SER A 112 -4.60 7.28 -1.30
CA SER A 112 -5.16 8.60 -1.00
C SER A 112 -5.25 8.86 0.50
N ASN A 113 -5.16 10.13 0.90
CA ASN A 113 -5.45 10.51 2.27
C ASN A 113 -6.95 10.31 2.57
N PHE A 114 -7.27 9.68 3.69
CA PHE A 114 -8.66 9.40 4.08
C PHE A 114 -9.53 10.67 4.24
N LYS A 115 -8.91 11.82 4.61
CA LYS A 115 -9.60 13.12 4.72
C LYS A 115 -10.05 13.59 3.33
N ASP A 116 -9.20 13.43 2.31
CA ASP A 116 -9.55 13.76 0.91
C ASP A 116 -10.64 12.82 0.39
N SER A 117 -10.59 11.53 0.75
CA SER A 117 -11.62 10.55 0.38
C SER A 117 -12.99 10.91 0.94
N ARG A 118 -13.05 11.36 2.18
CA ARG A 118 -14.30 11.85 2.78
C ARG A 118 -14.86 13.08 2.04
N TYR A 119 -13.99 14.04 1.75
CA TYR A 119 -14.38 15.25 1.02
C TYR A 119 -14.88 14.92 -0.40
N ARG A 120 -14.16 14.01 -1.11
CA ARG A 120 -14.57 13.54 -2.44
C ARG A 120 -15.93 12.86 -2.41
N ALA A 121 -16.14 11.95 -1.45
CA ALA A 121 -17.42 11.25 -1.29
C ALA A 121 -18.58 12.22 -1.05
N GLU A 122 -18.41 13.22 -0.18
CA GLU A 122 -19.40 14.23 0.09
C GLU A 122 -19.72 15.04 -1.18
N ARG A 123 -18.71 15.56 -1.86
CA ARG A 123 -18.87 16.30 -3.11
C ARG A 123 -19.59 15.51 -4.19
N LEU A 124 -19.21 14.25 -4.39
CA LEU A 124 -19.78 13.37 -5.42
C LEU A 124 -21.23 12.96 -5.10
N SER A 125 -21.56 12.83 -3.82
CA SER A 125 -22.92 12.50 -3.39
C SER A 125 -23.96 13.56 -3.81
N HIS A 126 -23.57 14.85 -3.85
CA HIS A 126 -24.42 15.93 -4.35
C HIS A 126 -24.72 15.84 -5.86
N LEU A 127 -23.91 15.04 -6.59
CA LEU A 127 -24.12 14.76 -8.01
C LEU A 127 -24.77 13.40 -8.24
N GLY A 128 -25.22 12.73 -7.15
CA GLY A 128 -25.78 11.39 -7.22
C GLY A 128 -24.77 10.28 -7.53
N ILE A 129 -23.45 10.59 -7.50
CA ILE A 129 -22.39 9.64 -7.80
C ILE A 129 -21.87 9.04 -6.50
N GLN A 130 -21.68 7.71 -6.49
CA GLN A 130 -21.16 6.98 -5.35
C GLN A 130 -19.64 6.90 -5.39
N TYR A 131 -18.99 7.18 -4.27
CA TYR A 131 -17.54 7.06 -4.13
C TYR A 131 -17.19 5.96 -3.13
N ILE A 132 -16.28 5.09 -3.51
CA ILE A 132 -15.71 4.04 -2.69
C ILE A 132 -14.20 4.27 -2.60
N ASP A 133 -13.66 4.38 -1.41
CA ASP A 133 -12.24 4.36 -1.14
C ASP A 133 -11.81 2.93 -0.83
N CYS A 134 -10.84 2.41 -1.58
CA CYS A 134 -10.42 1.02 -1.50
C CYS A 134 -8.91 0.93 -1.31
N GLY A 135 -8.47 0.98 -0.05
CA GLY A 135 -7.10 0.74 0.31
C GLY A 135 -6.66 -0.67 -0.08
N THR A 136 -5.63 -0.76 -0.91
CA THR A 136 -5.20 -2.02 -1.51
C THR A 136 -3.80 -2.39 -1.04
N SER A 137 -3.64 -3.61 -0.50
CA SER A 137 -2.34 -4.20 -0.17
C SER A 137 -2.10 -5.47 -0.98
N GLY A 138 -0.83 -5.79 -1.27
CA GLY A 138 -0.41 -6.93 -2.08
C GLY A 138 0.57 -6.57 -3.19
N GLY A 139 0.56 -5.33 -3.66
CA GLY A 139 1.47 -4.80 -4.67
C GLY A 139 1.51 -5.67 -5.93
N VAL A 140 2.70 -5.88 -6.49
CA VAL A 140 2.90 -6.68 -7.71
C VAL A 140 2.56 -8.16 -7.53
N TYR A 141 2.55 -8.68 -6.31
CA TYR A 141 2.21 -10.09 -6.01
C TYR A 141 0.70 -10.33 -5.92
N GLY A 142 -0.11 -9.27 -5.92
CA GLY A 142 -1.56 -9.37 -5.85
C GLY A 142 -2.18 -10.10 -7.05
N LEU A 143 -1.54 -10.10 -8.21
CA LEU A 143 -2.00 -10.88 -9.36
C LEU A 143 -2.10 -12.38 -9.01
N GLU A 144 -1.09 -12.93 -8.37
CA GLU A 144 -1.02 -14.36 -8.05
C GLU A 144 -1.75 -14.68 -6.75
N ARG A 145 -1.51 -13.88 -5.69
CA ARG A 145 -1.97 -14.17 -4.32
C ARG A 145 -3.32 -13.56 -3.97
N GLY A 146 -3.84 -12.64 -4.78
CA GLY A 146 -4.97 -11.76 -4.44
C GLY A 146 -4.52 -10.52 -3.68
N TYR A 147 -5.43 -9.55 -3.60
CA TYR A 147 -5.23 -8.28 -2.93
C TYR A 147 -6.01 -8.23 -1.62
N CYS A 148 -5.39 -7.79 -0.54
CA CYS A 148 -6.10 -7.44 0.68
C CYS A 148 -6.73 -6.07 0.49
N LEU A 149 -8.08 -5.98 0.61
CA LEU A 149 -8.84 -4.78 0.30
C LEU A 149 -9.55 -4.25 1.55
N MET A 150 -9.28 -2.98 1.86
CA MET A 150 -9.91 -2.23 2.95
C MET A 150 -10.86 -1.22 2.30
N VAL A 151 -12.16 -1.47 2.39
CA VAL A 151 -13.19 -0.75 1.60
C VAL A 151 -13.96 0.21 2.49
N GLY A 152 -14.04 1.47 2.10
CA GLY A 152 -14.89 2.49 2.69
C GLY A 152 -15.90 3.01 1.68
N GLY A 153 -17.12 3.33 2.12
CA GLY A 153 -18.16 3.84 1.23
C GLY A 153 -19.57 3.53 1.73
N GLY A 154 -20.57 3.97 0.99
CA GLY A 154 -21.97 3.68 1.30
C GLY A 154 -22.30 2.20 1.12
N ASP A 155 -23.12 1.63 2.03
CA ASP A 155 -23.49 0.20 2.07
C ASP A 155 -23.97 -0.33 0.72
N THR A 156 -24.85 0.40 0.05
CA THR A 156 -25.41 0.00 -1.25
C THR A 156 -24.36 -0.07 -2.35
N ALA A 157 -23.48 0.91 -2.42
CA ALA A 157 -22.42 0.94 -3.41
C ALA A 157 -21.40 -0.19 -3.18
N VAL A 158 -21.02 -0.40 -1.92
CA VAL A 158 -20.10 -1.49 -1.54
C VAL A 158 -20.72 -2.86 -1.83
N ALA A 159 -22.01 -3.06 -1.49
CA ALA A 159 -22.72 -4.31 -1.79
C ALA A 159 -22.82 -4.57 -3.31
N THR A 160 -23.06 -3.52 -4.11
CA THR A 160 -23.08 -3.61 -5.58
C THR A 160 -21.73 -4.05 -6.14
N CYS A 161 -20.61 -3.57 -5.54
CA CYS A 161 -19.25 -3.88 -5.98
C CYS A 161 -18.65 -5.14 -5.31
N ALA A 162 -19.36 -5.80 -4.39
CA ALA A 162 -18.87 -7.01 -3.71
C ALA A 162 -18.34 -8.11 -4.67
N PRO A 163 -18.95 -8.38 -5.85
CA PRO A 163 -18.39 -9.34 -6.79
C PRO A 163 -17.00 -8.95 -7.31
N ILE A 164 -16.72 -7.65 -7.44
CA ILE A 164 -15.39 -7.12 -7.83
C ILE A 164 -14.39 -7.40 -6.71
N PHE A 165 -14.74 -7.07 -5.46
CA PHE A 165 -13.86 -7.29 -4.31
C PHE A 165 -13.56 -8.77 -4.09
N ASN A 166 -14.56 -9.64 -4.24
CA ASN A 166 -14.38 -11.10 -4.18
C ASN A 166 -13.43 -11.60 -5.26
N ALA A 167 -13.52 -11.08 -6.49
CA ALA A 167 -12.64 -11.48 -7.60
C ALA A 167 -11.19 -11.02 -7.39
N LEU A 168 -11.00 -9.87 -6.76
CA LEU A 168 -9.67 -9.30 -6.51
C LEU A 168 -9.00 -9.93 -5.29
N SER A 169 -9.75 -10.32 -4.28
CA SER A 169 -9.21 -10.82 -3.00
C SER A 169 -8.67 -12.25 -3.09
N PRO A 170 -7.82 -12.66 -2.11
CA PRO A 170 -7.19 -13.98 -2.13
C PRO A 170 -8.15 -15.15 -1.95
N GLY A 171 -9.28 -14.93 -1.29
CA GLY A 171 -10.24 -15.96 -0.94
C GLY A 171 -9.87 -16.74 0.34
N ILE A 172 -10.80 -17.57 0.79
CA ILE A 172 -10.76 -18.27 2.08
C ILE A 172 -9.54 -19.21 2.23
N ALA A 173 -9.05 -19.75 1.12
CA ALA A 173 -7.92 -20.67 1.12
C ALA A 173 -6.56 -20.00 1.42
N ALA A 174 -6.50 -18.67 1.48
CA ALA A 174 -5.25 -17.94 1.69
C ALA A 174 -4.67 -18.10 3.11
N ALA A 175 -5.51 -18.39 4.10
CA ALA A 175 -5.10 -18.66 5.47
C ALA A 175 -6.10 -19.56 6.18
N GLY A 176 -5.65 -20.25 7.24
CA GLY A 176 -6.56 -20.99 8.13
C GLY A 176 -7.55 -20.05 8.82
N ARG A 177 -8.79 -20.50 8.98
CA ARG A 177 -9.82 -19.72 9.66
C ARG A 177 -9.54 -19.64 11.16
N THR A 178 -9.65 -18.42 11.73
CA THR A 178 -9.46 -18.20 13.18
C THR A 178 -10.66 -18.68 14.00
N GLN A 179 -11.85 -18.62 13.41
CA GLN A 179 -13.10 -19.12 13.99
C GLN A 179 -13.87 -19.89 12.92
N PRO A 180 -13.78 -21.21 12.90
CA PRO A 180 -14.51 -22.06 11.95
C PRO A 180 -15.98 -22.19 12.39
N ASP A 181 -16.77 -21.15 12.15
CA ASP A 181 -18.23 -21.18 12.25
C ASP A 181 -18.87 -21.40 10.86
N ASP A 182 -20.21 -21.48 10.81
CA ASP A 182 -20.93 -21.75 9.56
C ASP A 182 -20.94 -20.57 8.58
N PHE A 183 -20.50 -19.39 9.02
CA PHE A 183 -20.49 -18.19 8.20
C PHE A 183 -19.10 -17.81 7.73
N VAL A 184 -18.94 -17.57 6.42
CA VAL A 184 -17.74 -16.98 5.84
C VAL A 184 -17.87 -15.47 5.85
N ARG A 185 -16.97 -14.78 6.56
CA ARG A 185 -16.94 -13.32 6.65
C ARG A 185 -16.17 -12.72 5.48
N GLN A 186 -16.49 -11.48 5.11
CA GLN A 186 -15.73 -10.73 4.09
C GLN A 186 -14.22 -10.70 4.40
N SER A 187 -13.86 -10.51 5.68
CA SER A 187 -12.46 -10.48 6.13
C SER A 187 -11.73 -11.81 5.87
N GLU A 188 -12.42 -12.94 5.94
CA GLU A 188 -11.85 -14.26 5.65
C GLU A 188 -11.63 -14.49 4.15
N LEU A 189 -12.34 -13.72 3.30
CA LEU A 189 -12.11 -13.70 1.85
C LEU A 189 -10.94 -12.78 1.47
N GLY A 190 -10.49 -11.93 2.37
CA GLY A 190 -9.39 -10.99 2.17
C GLY A 190 -9.83 -9.58 1.78
N TRP A 191 -11.10 -9.22 1.99
CA TRP A 191 -11.60 -7.86 1.90
C TRP A 191 -12.59 -7.56 3.02
N LEU A 192 -12.73 -6.27 3.37
CA LEU A 192 -13.65 -5.86 4.43
C LEU A 192 -14.26 -4.48 4.11
N HIS A 193 -15.57 -4.36 4.27
CA HIS A 193 -16.22 -3.05 4.39
C HIS A 193 -15.91 -2.47 5.76
N CYS A 194 -14.97 -1.53 5.81
CA CYS A 194 -14.42 -0.96 7.04
C CYS A 194 -15.32 0.12 7.66
N GLY A 195 -16.30 0.60 6.90
CA GLY A 195 -17.22 1.66 7.31
C GLY A 195 -17.54 2.66 6.20
N GLY A 196 -18.09 3.81 6.56
CA GLY A 196 -18.43 4.87 5.62
C GLY A 196 -17.22 5.43 4.84
N PRO A 197 -17.46 6.45 3.99
CA PRO A 197 -16.41 7.05 3.16
C PRO A 197 -15.17 7.48 3.94
N GLY A 198 -13.99 7.13 3.44
CA GLY A 198 -12.69 7.37 4.06
C GLY A 198 -12.21 6.24 4.98
N ALA A 199 -13.08 5.33 5.43
CA ALA A 199 -12.71 4.26 6.35
C ALA A 199 -11.73 3.25 5.73
N GLY A 200 -11.84 2.97 4.44
CA GLY A 200 -10.93 2.08 3.72
C GLY A 200 -9.50 2.64 3.69
N HIS A 201 -9.34 3.89 3.24
CA HIS A 201 -8.05 4.55 3.21
C HIS A 201 -7.49 4.84 4.62
N PHE A 202 -8.35 5.07 5.62
CA PHE A 202 -7.91 5.20 7.01
C PHE A 202 -7.27 3.89 7.49
N VAL A 203 -7.94 2.75 7.31
CA VAL A 203 -7.41 1.44 7.70
C VAL A 203 -6.14 1.10 6.91
N LYS A 204 -6.10 1.44 5.61
CA LYS A 204 -4.91 1.24 4.78
C LYS A 204 -3.73 2.09 5.22
N MET A 205 -3.97 3.34 5.59
CA MET A 205 -2.94 4.24 6.13
C MET A 205 -2.32 3.67 7.41
N VAL A 206 -3.14 3.19 8.34
CA VAL A 206 -2.67 2.55 9.58
C VAL A 206 -1.88 1.27 9.27
N HIS A 207 -2.36 0.46 8.32
CA HIS A 207 -1.61 -0.71 7.82
C HIS A 207 -0.21 -0.31 7.34
N ASN A 208 -0.07 0.77 6.58
CA ASN A 208 1.24 1.23 6.12
C ASN A 208 2.12 1.74 7.26
N GLY A 209 1.54 2.40 8.28
CA GLY A 209 2.27 2.75 9.49
C GLY A 209 2.83 1.52 10.22
N VAL A 210 2.02 0.47 10.37
CA VAL A 210 2.45 -0.81 10.95
C VAL A 210 3.55 -1.46 10.09
N GLU A 211 3.42 -1.41 8.75
CA GLU A 211 4.44 -1.90 7.82
C GLU A 211 5.79 -1.20 8.04
N TYR A 212 5.81 0.13 8.26
CA TYR A 212 7.03 0.87 8.58
C TYR A 212 7.70 0.34 9.87
N GLY A 213 6.93 0.12 10.93
CA GLY A 213 7.43 -0.42 12.20
C GLY A 213 8.07 -1.81 12.04
N ILE A 214 7.40 -2.71 11.31
CA ILE A 214 7.90 -4.06 11.05
C ILE A 214 9.18 -4.02 10.21
N MET A 215 9.21 -3.19 9.15
CA MET A 215 10.40 -3.04 8.30
C MET A 215 11.59 -2.50 9.10
N GLN A 216 11.36 -1.51 9.97
CA GLN A 216 12.41 -0.94 10.82
C GLN A 216 12.97 -1.99 11.79
N ALA A 217 12.10 -2.77 12.43
CA ALA A 217 12.54 -3.82 13.36
C ALA A 217 13.42 -4.89 12.67
N TYR A 218 13.05 -5.31 11.44
CA TYR A 218 13.92 -6.22 10.68
C TYR A 218 15.24 -5.58 10.30
N ALA A 219 15.23 -4.33 9.85
CA ALA A 219 16.44 -3.62 9.44
C ALA A 219 17.43 -3.49 10.61
N GLU A 220 16.97 -3.09 11.78
CA GLU A 220 17.78 -2.99 12.99
C GLU A 220 18.31 -4.36 13.43
N GLY A 221 17.48 -5.39 13.44
CA GLY A 221 17.90 -6.74 13.80
C GLY A 221 18.96 -7.30 12.85
N PHE A 222 18.79 -7.11 11.53
CA PHE A 222 19.80 -7.51 10.55
C PHE A 222 21.08 -6.70 10.65
N ASN A 223 21.01 -5.41 10.97
CA ASN A 223 22.19 -4.59 11.19
C ASN A 223 22.99 -5.06 12.43
N ILE A 224 22.32 -5.42 13.53
CA ILE A 224 22.99 -6.01 14.70
C ILE A 224 23.73 -7.29 14.33
N LEU A 225 23.10 -8.17 13.53
CA LEU A 225 23.73 -9.41 13.07
C LEU A 225 24.90 -9.15 12.11
N HIS A 226 24.77 -8.16 11.24
CA HIS A 226 25.85 -7.74 10.33
C HIS A 226 27.09 -7.25 11.08
N GLU A 227 26.89 -6.48 12.16
CA GLU A 227 27.96 -5.93 13.00
C GLU A 227 28.43 -6.90 14.10
N ALA A 228 27.94 -8.12 14.14
CA ALA A 228 28.27 -9.10 15.20
C ALA A 228 29.76 -9.51 15.26
N ASN A 229 30.55 -9.13 14.26
CA ASN A 229 32.01 -9.33 14.20
C ASN A 229 32.84 -8.06 14.52
N ALA A 230 32.22 -7.02 15.04
CA ALA A 230 32.91 -5.77 15.35
C ALA A 230 34.04 -5.94 16.36
N GLY A 231 33.92 -6.90 17.28
CA GLY A 231 34.94 -7.21 18.29
C GLY A 231 36.27 -7.72 17.72
N SER A 232 36.26 -8.36 16.54
CA SER A 232 37.49 -8.84 15.89
C SER A 232 38.37 -7.69 15.34
N LYS A 233 37.75 -6.53 15.08
CA LYS A 233 38.42 -5.32 14.54
C LYS A 233 38.50 -4.22 15.58
N TYR A 234 38.07 -4.47 16.81
CA TYR A 234 37.98 -3.46 17.84
C TYR A 234 39.33 -2.94 18.27
N VAL A 235 39.51 -1.62 18.20
CA VAL A 235 40.61 -0.89 18.78
C VAL A 235 40.04 0.12 19.79
N LYS A 236 40.47 0.06 21.03
CA LYS A 236 40.02 0.99 22.06
C LYS A 236 40.34 2.43 21.66
N SER A 237 39.35 3.30 21.62
CA SER A 237 39.57 4.73 21.41
C SER A 237 40.45 5.32 22.53
N GLY A 238 41.37 6.25 22.20
CA GLY A 238 42.05 7.06 23.19
C GLY A 238 41.21 8.23 23.71
N ASP A 239 40.03 8.46 23.14
CA ASP A 239 39.09 9.51 23.53
C ASP A 239 38.27 9.07 24.73
N ALA A 240 38.34 9.78 25.85
CA ALA A 240 37.61 9.49 27.10
C ALA A 240 36.09 9.65 26.93
N GLU A 241 35.63 10.33 25.89
CA GLU A 241 34.21 10.55 25.59
C GLU A 241 33.61 9.48 24.69
N VAL A 242 34.40 8.53 24.23
CA VAL A 242 33.93 7.37 23.45
C VAL A 242 33.89 6.17 24.38
N ALA A 243 32.67 5.72 24.69
CA ALA A 243 32.47 4.52 25.50
C ALA A 243 33.17 3.31 24.83
N PRO A 244 34.01 2.55 25.55
CA PRO A 244 34.63 1.36 25.00
C PRO A 244 33.59 0.27 24.77
N MET A 245 33.88 -0.63 23.80
CA MET A 245 33.13 -1.87 23.68
C MET A 245 33.45 -2.74 24.90
N ASP A 246 32.39 -3.16 25.62
CA ASP A 246 32.52 -4.12 26.71
C ASP A 246 32.72 -5.53 26.11
N CYS A 247 33.72 -6.27 26.61
CA CYS A 247 34.01 -7.64 26.17
C CYS A 247 34.05 -7.84 24.66
N PRO A 248 34.99 -7.24 23.88
CA PRO A 248 35.05 -7.42 22.43
C PRO A 248 35.12 -8.87 21.96
N ALA A 249 35.60 -9.78 22.82
CA ALA A 249 35.67 -11.21 22.55
C ALA A 249 34.28 -11.86 22.39
N ASP A 250 33.23 -11.25 22.94
CA ASP A 250 31.85 -11.75 22.83
C ASP A 250 31.20 -11.37 21.49
N TYR A 251 31.82 -10.52 20.68
CA TYR A 251 31.31 -10.01 19.41
C TYR A 251 32.24 -10.35 18.24
N GLN A 252 32.54 -11.64 18.07
CA GLN A 252 33.44 -12.16 17.02
C GLN A 252 32.73 -13.23 16.18
N TYR A 253 31.48 -12.97 15.78
CA TYR A 253 30.68 -13.90 15.00
C TYR A 253 30.59 -13.43 13.53
N ASP A 254 31.11 -14.25 12.62
CA ASP A 254 30.92 -14.05 11.17
C ASP A 254 29.57 -14.62 10.76
N ILE A 255 28.52 -13.82 10.89
CA ILE A 255 27.14 -14.25 10.62
C ILE A 255 26.74 -13.95 9.19
N ASN A 256 26.30 -15.00 8.48
CA ASN A 256 25.67 -14.84 7.18
C ASN A 256 24.21 -14.38 7.32
N VAL A 257 23.98 -13.07 7.27
CA VAL A 257 22.66 -12.45 7.45
C VAL A 257 21.64 -12.96 6.44
N ALA A 258 22.05 -13.25 5.19
CA ALA A 258 21.18 -13.80 4.16
C ALA A 258 20.63 -15.18 4.53
N GLU A 259 21.48 -16.05 5.12
CA GLU A 259 21.05 -17.37 5.58
C GLU A 259 20.17 -17.29 6.83
N VAL A 260 20.43 -16.33 7.72
CA VAL A 260 19.55 -16.08 8.87
C VAL A 260 18.18 -15.59 8.42
N ALA A 261 18.10 -14.67 7.47
CA ALA A 261 16.84 -14.21 6.91
C ALA A 261 16.05 -15.35 6.24
N GLU A 262 16.74 -16.23 5.51
CA GLU A 262 16.14 -17.43 4.91
C GLU A 262 15.65 -18.41 5.97
N LEU A 263 16.44 -18.63 7.03
CA LEU A 263 16.06 -19.48 8.16
C LEU A 263 14.80 -18.95 8.85
N TRP A 264 14.79 -17.67 9.19
CA TRP A 264 13.67 -17.06 9.93
C TRP A 264 12.35 -17.08 9.15
N ARG A 265 12.38 -16.90 7.82
CA ARG A 265 11.14 -16.94 7.02
C ARG A 265 10.54 -18.35 6.91
N ARG A 266 11.28 -19.42 7.30
CA ARG A 266 10.85 -20.82 7.17
C ARG A 266 10.21 -21.42 8.41
N GLY A 267 9.70 -20.64 9.31
CA GLY A 267 8.94 -21.18 10.43
C GLY A 267 9.21 -20.50 11.75
N SER A 268 9.99 -19.41 11.78
CA SER A 268 10.09 -18.60 12.99
C SER A 268 8.83 -17.78 13.19
N VAL A 269 8.58 -17.37 14.45
CA VAL A 269 7.44 -16.53 14.82
C VAL A 269 7.47 -15.15 14.15
N VAL A 270 8.65 -14.67 13.72
CA VAL A 270 8.81 -13.41 12.97
C VAL A 270 8.64 -13.58 11.46
N GLY A 271 8.20 -14.75 10.98
CA GLY A 271 7.96 -14.99 9.55
C GLY A 271 6.91 -14.04 8.97
N SER A 272 7.21 -13.40 7.84
CA SER A 272 6.27 -12.49 7.15
C SER A 272 6.58 -12.34 5.67
N GLY A 273 5.64 -11.75 4.92
CA GLY A 273 5.87 -11.37 3.53
C GLY A 273 7.01 -10.35 3.35
N LEU A 274 7.22 -9.47 4.34
CA LEU A 274 8.34 -8.52 4.33
C LEU A 274 9.68 -9.23 4.55
N LEU A 275 9.74 -10.13 5.53
CA LEU A 275 10.93 -10.94 5.78
C LEU A 275 11.31 -11.79 4.55
N ALA A 276 10.33 -12.36 3.84
CA ALA A 276 10.60 -13.11 2.62
C ALA A 276 11.25 -12.25 1.52
N ARG A 277 10.87 -10.97 1.42
CA ARG A 277 11.47 -10.01 0.49
C ARG A 277 12.89 -9.63 0.91
N SER A 278 13.12 -9.41 2.21
CA SER A 278 14.45 -9.16 2.75
C SER A 278 15.40 -10.32 2.45
N ALA A 279 14.97 -11.56 2.66
CA ALA A 279 15.77 -12.75 2.33
C ALA A 279 16.13 -12.84 0.83
N ILE A 280 15.20 -12.48 -0.07
CA ILE A 280 15.46 -12.47 -1.52
C ILE A 280 16.53 -11.43 -1.89
N VAL A 281 16.45 -10.22 -1.32
CA VAL A 281 17.38 -9.13 -1.63
C VAL A 281 18.77 -9.44 -1.08
N LEU A 282 18.87 -9.83 0.20
CA LEU A 282 20.13 -10.21 0.85
C LEU A 282 20.82 -11.41 0.17
N ARG A 283 20.06 -12.34 -0.43
CA ARG A 283 20.62 -13.46 -1.17
C ARG A 283 21.20 -13.06 -2.53
N ARG A 284 20.69 -11.98 -3.14
CA ARG A 284 21.24 -11.42 -4.39
C ARG A 284 22.53 -10.66 -4.15
N ASP A 285 22.56 -9.87 -3.10
CA ASP A 285 23.70 -9.07 -2.69
C ASP A 285 23.69 -8.92 -1.16
N ARG A 286 24.70 -9.52 -0.51
CA ARG A 286 24.82 -9.53 0.96
C ARG A 286 25.11 -8.16 1.54
N GLU A 287 25.84 -7.33 0.80
CA GLU A 287 26.26 -5.99 1.19
C GLU A 287 25.26 -4.92 0.74
N LEU A 288 24.22 -5.31 0.00
CA LEU A 288 23.20 -4.41 -0.55
C LEU A 288 23.79 -3.23 -1.33
N SER A 289 24.88 -3.48 -2.07
CA SER A 289 25.71 -2.47 -2.74
C SER A 289 24.94 -1.62 -3.77
N ASP A 290 23.85 -2.18 -4.34
CA ASP A 290 22.97 -1.51 -5.31
C ASP A 290 22.02 -0.49 -4.65
N PHE A 291 22.00 -0.41 -3.32
CA PHE A 291 21.07 0.45 -2.58
C PHE A 291 21.81 1.53 -1.80
N ASP A 292 21.38 2.77 -1.92
CA ASP A 292 21.78 3.80 -0.98
C ASP A 292 21.02 3.67 0.35
N GLY A 293 21.51 4.31 1.41
CA GLY A 293 20.86 4.25 2.74
C GLY A 293 19.65 5.19 2.89
N GLY A 294 19.29 5.94 1.86
CA GLY A 294 18.21 6.93 1.91
C GLY A 294 16.82 6.31 1.70
N VAL A 295 16.00 6.25 2.72
CA VAL A 295 14.66 5.65 2.65
C VAL A 295 13.57 6.71 2.52
N SER A 296 12.82 6.69 1.41
CA SER A 296 11.69 7.60 1.17
C SER A 296 10.46 7.21 2.00
N ASP A 297 9.59 8.18 2.24
CA ASP A 297 8.22 7.96 2.75
C ASP A 297 7.22 8.53 1.74
N SER A 298 6.10 7.85 1.55
CA SER A 298 5.02 8.19 0.60
C SER A 298 3.85 8.92 1.28
N GLY A 299 3.99 9.30 2.56
CA GLY A 299 3.04 10.12 3.31
C GLY A 299 2.19 9.35 4.30
N GLU A 300 1.86 8.08 4.06
CA GLU A 300 0.94 7.30 4.90
C GLU A 300 1.46 7.12 6.34
N GLY A 301 2.78 6.94 6.50
CA GLY A 301 3.41 6.90 7.83
C GLY A 301 3.22 8.22 8.60
N ARG A 302 3.31 9.37 7.92
CA ARG A 302 3.04 10.70 8.50
C ARG A 302 1.59 10.81 8.91
N TRP A 303 0.66 10.44 8.03
CA TRP A 303 -0.78 10.52 8.32
C TRP A 303 -1.17 9.61 9.48
N THR A 304 -0.54 8.43 9.60
CA THR A 304 -0.74 7.51 10.73
C THR A 304 -0.30 8.15 12.05
N VAL A 305 0.88 8.76 12.09
CA VAL A 305 1.38 9.45 13.29
C VAL A 305 0.50 10.67 13.63
N HIS A 306 0.11 11.46 12.63
CA HIS A 306 -0.82 12.58 12.86
C HIS A 306 -2.17 12.10 13.40
N ALA A 307 -2.71 11.00 12.87
CA ALA A 307 -3.96 10.42 13.38
C ALA A 307 -3.81 9.93 14.83
N ALA A 308 -2.68 9.34 15.19
CA ALA A 308 -2.40 8.96 16.58
C ALA A 308 -2.40 10.17 17.52
N VAL A 309 -1.82 11.31 17.10
CA VAL A 309 -1.84 12.57 17.85
C VAL A 309 -3.26 13.11 17.95
N ASP A 310 -3.99 13.21 16.84
CA ASP A 310 -5.37 13.71 16.79
C ASP A 310 -6.31 12.89 17.69
N LEU A 311 -6.08 11.57 17.79
CA LEU A 311 -6.86 10.66 18.61
C LEU A 311 -6.37 10.54 20.07
N GLY A 312 -5.23 11.14 20.42
CA GLY A 312 -4.61 10.98 21.73
C GLY A 312 -4.10 9.57 22.02
N VAL A 313 -3.73 8.80 20.99
CA VAL A 313 -3.29 7.41 21.08
C VAL A 313 -1.76 7.34 21.01
N PRO A 314 -1.06 6.67 21.95
CA PRO A 314 0.39 6.52 21.87
C PRO A 314 0.81 5.59 20.74
N ALA A 315 1.76 6.02 19.91
CA ALA A 315 2.30 5.25 18.80
C ALA A 315 3.84 5.37 18.71
N PRO A 316 4.61 5.05 19.76
CA PRO A 316 6.06 5.27 19.80
C PRO A 316 6.81 4.48 18.74
N VAL A 317 6.46 3.21 18.51
CA VAL A 317 7.11 2.36 17.50
C VAL A 317 6.94 2.93 16.09
N LEU A 318 5.72 3.31 15.72
CA LEU A 318 5.42 3.84 14.39
C LEU A 318 6.05 5.21 14.17
N SER A 319 6.06 6.06 15.21
CA SER A 319 6.69 7.38 15.17
C SER A 319 8.21 7.25 14.98
N THR A 320 8.87 6.37 15.74
CA THR A 320 10.31 6.13 15.61
C THR A 320 10.65 5.62 14.21
N ALA A 321 9.91 4.65 13.69
CA ALA A 321 10.13 4.12 12.35
C ALA A 321 9.98 5.19 11.25
N LEU A 322 9.05 6.14 11.41
CA LEU A 322 8.91 7.29 10.51
C LEU A 322 10.11 8.24 10.61
N TYR A 323 10.54 8.59 11.83
CA TYR A 323 11.67 9.50 12.04
C TYR A 323 12.99 8.91 11.56
N GLU A 324 13.19 7.58 11.66
CA GLU A 324 14.36 6.93 11.07
C GLU A 324 14.41 7.07 9.55
N ARG A 325 13.28 7.09 8.85
CA ARG A 325 13.28 7.45 7.42
C ARG A 325 13.71 8.89 7.14
N PHE A 326 13.40 9.84 8.04
CA PHE A 326 13.90 11.19 7.94
C PHE A 326 15.40 11.25 8.22
N ASN A 327 15.85 10.55 9.25
CA ASN A 327 17.26 10.45 9.65
C ASN A 327 18.11 9.83 8.54
N SER A 328 17.65 8.75 7.90
CA SER A 328 18.34 8.08 6.78
C SER A 328 18.63 9.03 5.60
N ARG A 329 17.81 10.05 5.41
CA ARG A 329 18.00 11.10 4.40
C ARG A 329 18.83 12.30 4.89
N ARG A 330 19.52 12.15 6.03
CA ARG A 330 20.37 13.17 6.68
C ARG A 330 19.63 14.44 7.11
N LEU A 331 18.31 14.37 7.34
CA LEU A 331 17.53 15.54 7.78
C LEU A 331 17.81 15.93 9.24
N GLY A 332 18.51 15.06 10.01
CA GLY A 332 19.02 15.34 11.34
C GLY A 332 20.43 15.94 11.41
N ALA A 333 21.10 16.18 10.28
CA ALA A 333 22.50 16.58 10.26
C ALA A 333 22.80 17.90 11.01
N PHE A 334 21.89 18.89 10.95
CA PHE A 334 22.07 20.14 11.68
C PHE A 334 21.98 19.94 13.19
N ALA A 335 21.02 19.13 13.66
CA ALA A 335 20.89 18.79 15.08
C ALA A 335 22.15 18.10 15.62
N ALA A 336 22.71 17.15 14.85
CA ALA A 336 23.97 16.50 15.20
C ALA A 336 25.14 17.50 15.32
N LYS A 337 25.23 18.49 14.41
CA LYS A 337 26.24 19.57 14.50
C LYS A 337 26.05 20.42 15.76
N VAL A 338 24.81 20.77 16.13
CA VAL A 338 24.50 21.52 17.35
C VAL A 338 24.95 20.74 18.59
N LEU A 339 24.63 19.44 18.64
CA LEU A 339 25.06 18.56 19.76
C LEU A 339 26.58 18.51 19.87
N ASN A 340 27.28 18.36 18.75
CA ASN A 340 28.74 18.34 18.75
C ASN A 340 29.33 19.70 19.18
N GLY A 341 28.78 20.80 18.70
CA GLY A 341 29.18 22.15 19.13
C GLY A 341 28.95 22.39 20.63
N MET A 342 27.84 21.92 21.21
CA MET A 342 27.61 22.00 22.65
C MET A 342 28.63 21.18 23.44
N ARG A 343 28.96 19.96 23.01
CA ARG A 343 30.00 19.12 23.65
C ARG A 343 31.36 19.83 23.62
N TYR A 344 31.73 20.45 22.49
CA TYR A 344 32.95 21.25 22.38
C TYR A 344 33.00 22.40 23.39
N MET A 345 31.89 23.16 23.52
CA MET A 345 31.85 24.35 24.38
C MET A 345 31.94 24.05 25.88
N PHE A 346 31.40 22.93 26.35
CA PHE A 346 31.47 22.61 27.78
C PHE A 346 32.53 21.53 28.13
N GLY A 347 32.98 20.73 27.19
CA GLY A 347 33.96 19.67 27.40
C GLY A 347 35.36 19.96 26.83
N GLY A 348 35.52 20.97 25.95
CA GLY A 348 36.79 21.28 25.28
C GLY A 348 37.25 20.20 24.29
N HIS A 349 36.37 19.33 23.85
CA HIS A 349 36.70 18.20 23.00
C HIS A 349 36.93 18.61 21.56
N ASP A 350 38.00 18.05 20.93
CA ASP A 350 38.34 18.31 19.52
C ASP A 350 37.15 17.93 18.60
N VAL A 351 36.73 18.89 17.79
CA VAL A 351 35.69 18.74 16.79
C VAL A 351 36.35 18.26 15.49
N ARG A 352 36.38 16.98 15.23
CA ARG A 352 36.83 16.42 13.95
C ARG A 352 35.68 15.77 13.21
#